data_49691e1993efd3f30a7d3aafb42443ac
#
_entry.id   49691e1993efd3f30a7d3aafb42443ac
#
_cell.length_a   1.000
_cell.length_b   1.000
_cell.length_c   1.000
_cell.angle_alpha   90.00
_cell.angle_beta   90.00
_cell.angle_gamma   90.00
#
_symmetry.space_group_name_H-M   'P 1'
#
loop_
_entity.id
_entity.type
_entity.pdbx_description
1 polymer ?
#
loop_
_entity_poly.entity_id
_entity_poly.type
_entity_poly.pdbx_seq_one_letter_code
_entity_poly.pdbx_strand_id
1 'polypeptide(L)'
;MEQKGELISYRPDIKVVDCTIRDGGLVNNFYFDDEFVRNLYTANVAAGVEYMEFGYKASKEIFDVKEFGKWKFCDEQDIRDIVGDNNTDLKISVMADVGRTDYKKDIIPKTDSVIDMIRIATYINTIPAAIEMIHYCAEMGYETTINIMAVSTAAESELDLALDLLAQSEVGTIYLVDSYGSLYPEQIRRLADKYLKVA
;
A
#
# COMPACT_ATOMS: atom_id res chain seq x y z
N MET A 1 28.46 -15.25 -14.84
CA MET A 1 27.73 -13.99 -14.58
C MET A 1 28.40 -12.92 -15.40
N GLU A 2 27.70 -12.33 -16.36
CA GLU A 2 28.22 -11.17 -17.08
C GLU A 2 28.44 -10.01 -16.12
N GLN A 3 29.60 -9.39 -16.19
CA GLN A 3 29.96 -8.25 -15.36
C GLN A 3 29.16 -7.03 -15.86
N LYS A 4 28.12 -6.66 -15.13
CA LYS A 4 27.34 -5.44 -15.43
C LYS A 4 28.25 -4.22 -15.22
N GLY A 5 28.08 -3.18 -16.04
CA GLY A 5 28.85 -1.94 -15.93
C GLY A 5 28.64 -1.26 -14.56
N GLU A 6 29.59 -0.44 -14.13
CA GLU A 6 29.60 0.22 -12.80
C GLU A 6 28.39 1.13 -12.53
N LEU A 7 27.69 1.58 -13.58
CA LEU A 7 26.50 2.43 -13.47
C LEU A 7 25.20 1.64 -13.27
N ILE A 8 25.24 0.31 -13.35
CA ILE A 8 24.06 -0.56 -13.20
C ILE A 8 24.31 -1.49 -12.02
N SER A 9 23.62 -1.22 -10.90
CA SER A 9 23.61 -2.12 -9.74
C SER A 9 22.31 -2.92 -9.73
N TYR A 10 22.42 -4.25 -9.68
CA TYR A 10 21.28 -5.11 -9.40
C TYR A 10 21.06 -5.19 -7.89
N ARG A 11 19.89 -4.75 -7.46
CA ARG A 11 19.46 -4.71 -6.04
C ARG A 11 18.25 -5.62 -5.85
N PRO A 12 18.46 -6.93 -5.63
CA PRO A 12 17.36 -7.90 -5.50
C PRO A 12 16.53 -7.71 -4.22
N ASP A 13 17.06 -6.93 -3.29
CA ASP A 13 16.39 -6.49 -2.05
C ASP A 13 15.36 -5.38 -2.28
N ILE A 14 15.44 -4.66 -3.41
CA ILE A 14 14.48 -3.62 -3.76
C ILE A 14 13.33 -4.25 -4.53
N LYS A 15 12.10 -3.98 -4.07
CA LYS A 15 10.85 -4.41 -4.72
C LYS A 15 10.08 -3.21 -5.23
N VAL A 16 9.42 -3.39 -6.36
CA VAL A 16 8.61 -2.36 -7.02
C VAL A 16 7.14 -2.61 -6.73
N VAL A 17 6.42 -1.54 -6.36
CA VAL A 17 4.95 -1.54 -6.25
C VAL A 17 4.41 -0.62 -7.34
N ASP A 18 3.67 -1.17 -8.31
CA ASP A 18 2.89 -0.37 -9.24
C ASP A 18 1.61 0.14 -8.57
N CYS A 19 1.42 1.44 -8.52
CA CYS A 19 0.26 2.10 -7.92
C CYS A 19 -0.63 2.81 -8.95
N THR A 20 -0.51 2.48 -10.24
CA THR A 20 -1.18 3.20 -11.33
C THR A 20 -2.68 3.30 -11.13
N ILE A 21 -3.35 2.20 -10.77
CA ILE A 21 -4.81 2.19 -10.55
C ILE A 21 -5.17 2.92 -9.26
N ARG A 22 -4.48 2.62 -8.16
CA ARG A 22 -4.79 3.23 -6.86
C ARG A 22 -4.58 4.74 -6.88
N ASP A 23 -3.43 5.20 -7.37
CA ASP A 23 -3.07 6.62 -7.37
C ASP A 23 -3.80 7.39 -8.47
N GLY A 24 -3.84 6.84 -9.69
CA GLY A 24 -4.58 7.41 -10.81
C GLY A 24 -6.08 7.51 -10.55
N GLY A 25 -6.63 6.61 -9.74
CA GLY A 25 -8.03 6.63 -9.31
C GLY A 25 -8.44 7.89 -8.56
N LEU A 26 -7.51 8.59 -7.93
CA LEU A 26 -7.77 9.88 -7.28
C LEU A 26 -8.15 10.99 -8.27
N VAL A 27 -7.80 10.83 -9.54
CA VAL A 27 -8.07 11.82 -10.60
C VAL A 27 -9.39 11.53 -11.33
N ASN A 28 -9.80 10.25 -11.43
CA ASN A 28 -10.95 9.82 -12.22
C ASN A 28 -12.03 9.11 -11.40
N ASN A 29 -12.04 9.29 -10.07
CA ASN A 29 -12.95 8.61 -9.14
C ASN A 29 -12.91 7.08 -9.26
N PHE A 30 -11.76 6.50 -9.57
CA PHE A 30 -11.54 5.04 -9.69
C PHE A 30 -12.32 4.36 -10.83
N TYR A 31 -12.71 5.13 -11.84
CA TYR A 31 -13.31 4.59 -13.05
C TYR A 31 -12.21 4.19 -14.05
N PHE A 32 -11.91 2.91 -14.09
CA PHE A 32 -11.07 2.27 -15.08
C PHE A 32 -11.85 1.10 -15.69
N ASP A 33 -11.77 0.93 -17.01
CA ASP A 33 -12.34 -0.26 -17.64
C ASP A 33 -11.47 -1.49 -17.36
N ASP A 34 -12.10 -2.65 -17.38
CA ASP A 34 -11.47 -3.92 -17.04
C ASP A 34 -10.38 -4.32 -18.05
N GLU A 35 -10.51 -3.91 -19.29
CA GLU A 35 -9.51 -4.16 -20.32
C GLU A 35 -8.21 -3.42 -20.00
N PHE A 36 -8.31 -2.14 -19.62
CA PHE A 36 -7.15 -1.35 -19.21
C PHE A 36 -6.45 -1.99 -17.99
N VAL A 37 -7.22 -2.34 -16.95
CA VAL A 37 -6.66 -2.91 -15.72
C VAL A 37 -6.01 -4.28 -16.00
N ARG A 38 -6.62 -5.11 -16.85
CA ARG A 38 -6.07 -6.40 -17.26
C ARG A 38 -4.79 -6.25 -18.08
N ASN A 39 -4.75 -5.29 -18.99
CA ASN A 39 -3.55 -4.99 -19.78
C ASN A 39 -2.40 -4.52 -18.90
N LEU A 40 -2.68 -3.67 -17.91
CA LEU A 40 -1.70 -3.21 -16.93
C LEU A 40 -1.18 -4.37 -16.06
N TYR A 41 -2.08 -5.22 -15.55
CA TYR A 41 -1.70 -6.42 -14.80
C TYR A 41 -0.77 -7.32 -15.63
N THR A 42 -1.14 -7.60 -16.89
CA THR A 42 -0.34 -8.43 -17.80
C THR A 42 1.03 -7.80 -18.07
N ALA A 43 1.10 -6.48 -18.25
CA ALA A 43 2.36 -5.77 -18.46
C ALA A 43 3.25 -5.82 -17.21
N ASN A 44 2.69 -5.66 -16.01
CA ASN A 44 3.42 -5.77 -14.74
C ASN A 44 3.98 -7.18 -14.53
N VAL A 45 3.19 -8.22 -14.81
CA VAL A 45 3.67 -9.62 -14.78
C VAL A 45 4.83 -9.82 -15.75
N ALA A 46 4.70 -9.36 -16.99
CA ALA A 46 5.74 -9.50 -18.01
C ALA A 46 7.02 -8.70 -17.67
N ALA A 47 6.88 -7.57 -16.98
CA ALA A 47 8.00 -6.73 -16.55
C ALA A 47 8.69 -7.24 -15.28
N GLY A 48 8.11 -8.22 -14.58
CA GLY A 48 8.64 -8.74 -13.32
C GLY A 48 8.47 -7.76 -12.15
N VAL A 49 7.40 -6.94 -12.17
CA VAL A 49 7.01 -6.09 -11.03
C VAL A 49 6.54 -6.99 -9.89
N GLU A 50 6.98 -6.70 -8.67
CA GLU A 50 6.69 -7.58 -7.53
C GLU A 50 5.30 -7.37 -6.95
N TYR A 51 4.76 -6.12 -6.97
CA TYR A 51 3.44 -5.81 -6.42
C TYR A 51 2.65 -4.89 -7.35
N MET A 52 1.34 -5.12 -7.45
CA MET A 52 0.40 -4.20 -8.10
C MET A 52 -0.70 -3.80 -7.11
N GLU A 53 -0.87 -2.50 -6.90
CA GLU A 53 -1.91 -1.94 -6.01
C GLU A 53 -3.15 -1.56 -6.83
N PHE A 54 -4.22 -2.32 -6.67
CA PHE A 54 -5.46 -2.18 -7.44
C PHE A 54 -6.32 -0.99 -7.03
N GLY A 55 -6.25 -0.57 -5.77
CA GLY A 55 -7.08 0.53 -5.29
C GLY A 55 -7.22 0.54 -3.79
N TYR A 56 -8.41 0.91 -3.31
CA TYR A 56 -8.71 0.98 -1.89
C TYR A 56 -9.68 -0.09 -1.43
N LYS A 57 -9.61 -0.46 -0.15
CA LYS A 57 -10.66 -1.14 0.61
C LYS A 57 -11.53 -0.11 1.34
N ALA A 58 -12.11 0.84 0.60
CA ALA A 58 -12.94 1.87 1.20
C ALA A 58 -14.30 1.32 1.63
N SER A 59 -14.78 1.76 2.80
CA SER A 59 -16.10 1.34 3.29
C SER A 59 -17.24 1.92 2.45
N LYS A 60 -18.13 1.07 1.99
CA LYS A 60 -19.35 1.45 1.24
C LYS A 60 -20.40 2.18 2.12
N GLU A 61 -20.20 2.20 3.42
CA GLU A 61 -21.02 2.98 4.34
C GLU A 61 -20.58 4.45 4.40
N ILE A 62 -19.32 4.74 4.01
CA ILE A 62 -18.73 6.08 4.00
C ILE A 62 -18.74 6.67 2.59
N PHE A 63 -18.48 5.85 1.58
CA PHE A 63 -18.36 6.27 0.18
C PHE A 63 -19.51 5.71 -0.67
N ASP A 64 -20.21 6.58 -1.39
CA ASP A 64 -21.32 6.15 -2.27
C ASP A 64 -20.77 5.41 -3.50
N VAL A 65 -21.21 4.17 -3.67
CA VAL A 65 -20.85 3.33 -4.82
C VAL A 65 -21.31 3.89 -6.17
N LYS A 66 -22.17 4.92 -6.19
CA LYS A 66 -22.59 5.61 -7.42
C LYS A 66 -21.63 6.72 -7.84
N GLU A 67 -20.81 7.21 -6.90
CA GLU A 67 -19.87 8.30 -7.14
C GLU A 67 -18.47 7.79 -7.50
N PHE A 68 -18.18 6.52 -7.19
CA PHE A 68 -16.85 5.94 -7.37
C PHE A 68 -16.91 4.63 -8.14
N GLY A 69 -15.90 4.40 -8.98
CA GLY A 69 -15.66 3.14 -9.64
C GLY A 69 -15.29 2.01 -8.66
N LYS A 70 -15.37 0.77 -9.12
CA LYS A 70 -15.16 -0.44 -8.29
C LYS A 70 -13.79 -0.53 -7.63
N TRP A 71 -12.77 0.10 -8.21
CA TRP A 71 -11.40 0.13 -7.66
C TRP A 71 -11.25 1.02 -6.41
N LYS A 72 -12.28 1.79 -6.04
CA LYS A 72 -12.38 2.43 -4.73
C LYS A 72 -12.65 1.42 -3.61
N PHE A 73 -13.31 0.31 -3.94
CA PHE A 73 -13.76 -0.69 -2.97
C PHE A 73 -12.99 -2.00 -3.07
N CYS A 74 -12.44 -2.32 -4.24
CA CYS A 74 -11.67 -3.53 -4.52
C CYS A 74 -12.32 -4.78 -3.93
N ASP A 75 -13.61 -5.03 -4.27
CA ASP A 75 -14.27 -6.27 -3.89
C ASP A 75 -13.46 -7.46 -4.41
N GLU A 76 -13.44 -8.55 -3.68
CA GLU A 76 -12.66 -9.74 -4.03
C GLU A 76 -12.98 -10.24 -5.44
N GLN A 77 -14.26 -10.23 -5.83
CA GLN A 77 -14.69 -10.68 -7.15
C GLN A 77 -14.19 -9.77 -8.27
N ASP A 78 -14.19 -8.44 -8.04
CA ASP A 78 -13.69 -7.49 -9.05
C ASP A 78 -12.20 -7.69 -9.35
N ILE A 79 -11.40 -8.03 -8.33
CA ILE A 79 -9.98 -8.35 -8.52
C ILE A 79 -9.84 -9.70 -9.21
N ARG A 80 -10.61 -10.73 -8.80
CA ARG A 80 -10.60 -12.06 -9.44
C ARG A 80 -11.01 -12.03 -10.91
N ASP A 81 -11.92 -11.15 -11.30
CA ASP A 81 -12.32 -10.98 -12.69
C ASP A 81 -11.16 -10.50 -13.59
N ILE A 82 -10.13 -9.88 -12.99
CA ILE A 82 -8.91 -9.45 -13.69
C ILE A 82 -7.83 -10.52 -13.63
N VAL A 83 -7.51 -11.02 -12.42
CA VAL A 83 -6.29 -11.82 -12.16
C VAL A 83 -6.57 -13.33 -12.07
N GLY A 84 -7.84 -13.74 -12.01
CA GLY A 84 -8.20 -15.13 -11.69
C GLY A 84 -7.76 -15.49 -10.27
N ASP A 85 -7.13 -16.65 -10.11
CA ASP A 85 -6.52 -17.10 -8.85
C ASP A 85 -5.08 -16.59 -8.67
N ASN A 86 -4.64 -15.68 -9.53
CA ASN A 86 -3.29 -15.11 -9.55
C ASN A 86 -2.17 -16.15 -9.42
N ASN A 87 -2.03 -17.00 -10.41
CA ASN A 87 -0.95 -18.02 -10.47
C ASN A 87 0.37 -17.44 -11.02
N THR A 88 0.73 -16.21 -10.63
CA THR A 88 1.96 -15.52 -11.03
C THR A 88 2.78 -15.12 -9.81
N ASP A 89 4.01 -14.66 -10.03
CA ASP A 89 4.87 -14.16 -8.94
C ASP A 89 4.49 -12.73 -8.51
N LEU A 90 3.66 -12.01 -9.31
CA LEU A 90 3.19 -10.67 -8.96
C LEU A 90 2.19 -10.76 -7.81
N LYS A 91 2.44 -10.04 -6.72
CA LYS A 91 1.57 -9.97 -5.55
C LYS A 91 0.54 -8.85 -5.69
N ILE A 92 -0.67 -9.13 -5.26
CA ILE A 92 -1.79 -8.19 -5.28
C ILE A 92 -1.83 -7.37 -3.99
N SER A 93 -1.95 -6.06 -4.13
CA SER A 93 -2.04 -5.12 -3.01
C SER A 93 -3.28 -4.24 -3.10
N VAL A 94 -3.76 -3.81 -1.96
CA VAL A 94 -4.79 -2.76 -1.82
C VAL A 94 -4.44 -1.85 -0.66
N MET A 95 -4.91 -0.60 -0.73
CA MET A 95 -4.75 0.36 0.37
C MET A 95 -5.99 0.38 1.27
N ALA A 96 -5.76 0.50 2.56
CA ALA A 96 -6.80 0.60 3.58
C ALA A 96 -6.52 1.81 4.50
N ASP A 97 -7.38 2.82 4.42
CA ASP A 97 -7.22 4.06 5.20
C ASP A 97 -7.85 3.89 6.58
N VAL A 98 -7.11 4.25 7.62
CA VAL A 98 -7.64 4.32 8.98
C VAL A 98 -8.81 5.30 9.06
N GLY A 99 -9.94 4.82 9.60
CA GLY A 99 -11.18 5.58 9.70
C GLY A 99 -12.00 5.69 8.40
N ARG A 100 -11.54 5.06 7.30
CA ARG A 100 -12.26 5.03 6.01
C ARG A 100 -12.47 3.61 5.46
N THR A 101 -11.88 2.63 6.12
CA THR A 101 -12.05 1.19 5.87
C THR A 101 -12.66 0.56 7.11
N ASP A 102 -13.74 -0.18 6.98
CA ASP A 102 -14.20 -1.10 8.04
C ASP A 102 -13.44 -2.42 7.90
N TYR A 103 -12.22 -2.45 8.42
CA TYR A 103 -11.30 -3.55 8.21
C TYR A 103 -11.82 -4.89 8.76
N LYS A 104 -12.65 -4.86 9.82
CA LYS A 104 -13.25 -6.09 10.39
C LYS A 104 -14.33 -6.70 9.51
N LYS A 105 -14.94 -5.87 8.64
CA LYS A 105 -16.00 -6.29 7.71
C LYS A 105 -15.46 -6.50 6.29
N ASP A 106 -14.57 -5.60 5.85
CA ASP A 106 -14.18 -5.50 4.44
C ASP A 106 -12.91 -6.32 4.13
N ILE A 107 -12.12 -6.73 5.16
CA ILE A 107 -10.92 -7.55 5.00
C ILE A 107 -11.21 -8.98 5.49
N ILE A 108 -11.33 -9.90 4.54
CA ILE A 108 -11.57 -11.34 4.78
C ILE A 108 -10.24 -12.07 5.03
N PRO A 109 -10.23 -13.31 5.56
CA PRO A 109 -9.00 -14.08 5.71
C PRO A 109 -8.24 -14.26 4.39
N LYS A 110 -6.91 -14.21 4.44
CA LYS A 110 -6.03 -14.38 3.28
C LYS A 110 -6.29 -15.68 2.51
N THR A 111 -6.69 -16.75 3.20
CA THR A 111 -7.04 -18.03 2.58
C THR A 111 -8.19 -17.96 1.59
N ASP A 112 -9.04 -16.94 1.71
CA ASP A 112 -10.21 -16.74 0.88
C ASP A 112 -10.02 -15.58 -0.13
N SER A 113 -8.82 -14.97 -0.14
CA SER A 113 -8.52 -13.77 -0.93
C SER A 113 -7.33 -13.98 -1.87
N VAL A 114 -7.38 -13.32 -3.05
CA VAL A 114 -6.22 -13.20 -3.96
C VAL A 114 -5.31 -12.04 -3.58
N ILE A 115 -5.71 -11.18 -2.65
CA ILE A 115 -4.89 -10.07 -2.14
C ILE A 115 -3.78 -10.66 -1.26
N ASP A 116 -2.55 -10.16 -1.42
CA ASP A 116 -1.38 -10.60 -0.67
C ASP A 116 -0.97 -9.59 0.40
N MET A 117 -1.16 -8.30 0.13
CA MET A 117 -0.66 -7.22 0.98
C MET A 117 -1.72 -6.16 1.21
N ILE A 118 -1.90 -5.76 2.47
CA ILE A 118 -2.71 -4.61 2.87
C ILE A 118 -1.75 -3.45 3.20
N ARG A 119 -1.87 -2.35 2.46
CA ARG A 119 -1.12 -1.12 2.70
C ARG A 119 -1.98 -0.16 3.50
N ILE A 120 -1.65 -0.01 4.78
CA ILE A 120 -2.42 0.82 5.72
C ILE A 120 -1.95 2.28 5.58
N ALA A 121 -2.90 3.21 5.39
CA ALA A 121 -2.61 4.64 5.36
C ALA A 121 -3.21 5.32 6.59
N THR A 122 -2.43 6.16 7.23
CA THR A 122 -2.79 6.82 8.49
C THR A 122 -2.15 8.20 8.61
N TYR A 123 -2.64 9.02 9.52
CA TYR A 123 -1.97 10.24 9.97
C TYR A 123 -1.26 9.99 11.30
N ILE A 124 -0.34 10.89 11.66
CA ILE A 124 0.45 10.76 12.88
C ILE A 124 -0.40 10.62 14.15
N ASN A 125 -1.52 11.30 14.21
CA ASN A 125 -2.43 11.30 15.36
C ASN A 125 -3.33 10.04 15.44
N THR A 126 -3.31 9.16 14.43
CA THR A 126 -4.12 7.94 14.38
C THR A 126 -3.27 6.65 14.37
N ILE A 127 -1.99 6.74 14.72
CA ILE A 127 -1.06 5.59 14.82
C ILE A 127 -1.60 4.45 15.69
N PRO A 128 -2.19 4.67 16.89
CA PRO A 128 -2.74 3.56 17.68
C PRO A 128 -3.79 2.75 16.93
N ALA A 129 -4.72 3.42 16.23
CA ALA A 129 -5.74 2.74 15.43
C ALA A 129 -5.14 2.03 14.19
N ALA A 130 -4.05 2.58 13.62
CA ALA A 130 -3.32 1.91 12.55
C ALA A 130 -2.66 0.61 13.05
N ILE A 131 -2.10 0.60 14.25
CA ILE A 131 -1.51 -0.61 14.85
C ILE A 131 -2.56 -1.70 15.08
N GLU A 132 -3.75 -1.33 15.57
CA GLU A 132 -4.87 -2.28 15.68
C GLU A 132 -5.25 -2.89 14.32
N MET A 133 -5.27 -2.08 13.26
CA MET A 133 -5.55 -2.56 11.90
C MET A 133 -4.41 -3.44 11.36
N ILE A 134 -3.13 -3.08 11.62
CA ILE A 134 -1.95 -3.89 11.27
C ILE A 134 -2.07 -5.26 11.92
N HIS A 135 -2.30 -5.29 13.22
CA HIS A 135 -2.44 -6.53 13.98
C HIS A 135 -3.55 -7.43 13.41
N TYR A 136 -4.72 -6.86 13.17
CA TYR A 136 -5.83 -7.59 12.54
C TYR A 136 -5.45 -8.16 11.17
N CYS A 137 -4.85 -7.37 10.29
CA CYS A 137 -4.46 -7.82 8.95
C CYS A 137 -3.37 -8.90 9.01
N ALA A 138 -2.41 -8.79 9.93
CA ALA A 138 -1.38 -9.79 10.15
C ALA A 138 -1.98 -11.12 10.66
N GLU A 139 -2.93 -11.06 11.62
CA GLU A 139 -3.67 -12.25 12.08
C GLU A 139 -4.49 -12.90 10.97
N MET A 140 -5.02 -12.12 10.02
CA MET A 140 -5.70 -12.64 8.83
C MET A 140 -4.74 -13.24 7.79
N GLY A 141 -3.41 -13.13 7.98
CA GLY A 141 -2.39 -13.75 7.15
C GLY A 141 -1.84 -12.85 6.02
N TYR A 142 -2.11 -11.56 6.04
CA TYR A 142 -1.62 -10.61 5.03
C TYR A 142 -0.23 -10.09 5.34
N GLU A 143 0.53 -9.78 4.29
CA GLU A 143 1.65 -8.84 4.42
C GLU A 143 1.09 -7.45 4.75
N THR A 144 1.70 -6.77 5.74
CA THR A 144 1.25 -5.47 6.20
C THR A 144 2.30 -4.41 5.97
N THR A 145 1.87 -3.25 5.52
CA THR A 145 2.72 -2.06 5.39
C THR A 145 2.01 -0.82 5.89
N ILE A 146 2.74 0.25 6.18
CA ILE A 146 2.13 1.50 6.63
C ILE A 146 2.71 2.72 5.90
N ASN A 147 1.81 3.65 5.55
CA ASN A 147 2.10 4.99 5.07
C ASN A 147 1.66 6.01 6.13
N ILE A 148 2.61 6.74 6.73
CA ILE A 148 2.29 7.90 7.57
C ILE A 148 2.11 9.09 6.63
N MET A 149 0.85 9.46 6.36
CA MET A 149 0.54 10.59 5.48
C MET A 149 0.90 11.92 6.13
N ALA A 150 1.22 12.92 5.29
CA ALA A 150 1.53 14.28 5.71
C ALA A 150 2.65 14.37 6.77
N VAL A 151 3.63 13.50 6.71
CA VAL A 151 4.73 13.42 7.70
C VAL A 151 5.47 14.74 7.87
N SER A 152 5.51 15.59 6.82
CA SER A 152 6.12 16.92 6.87
C SER A 152 5.44 17.90 7.83
N THR A 153 4.24 17.60 8.29
CA THR A 153 3.48 18.44 9.26
C THR A 153 3.56 17.92 10.69
N ALA A 154 4.13 16.75 10.91
CA ALA A 154 4.25 16.15 12.24
C ALA A 154 5.38 16.80 13.05
N ALA A 155 5.20 16.92 14.36
CA ALA A 155 6.31 17.24 15.25
C ALA A 155 7.31 16.08 15.30
N GLU A 156 8.61 16.37 15.39
CA GLU A 156 9.64 15.33 15.40
C GLU A 156 9.46 14.31 16.53
N SER A 157 9.05 14.78 17.72
CA SER A 157 8.81 13.90 18.88
C SER A 157 7.61 12.97 18.66
N GLU A 158 6.59 13.42 17.93
CA GLU A 158 5.44 12.59 17.59
C GLU A 158 5.85 11.52 16.57
N LEU A 159 6.67 11.89 15.58
CA LEU A 159 7.18 10.94 14.61
C LEU A 159 8.09 9.89 15.26
N ASP A 160 9.00 10.31 16.15
CA ASP A 160 9.88 9.39 16.86
C ASP A 160 9.06 8.37 17.67
N LEU A 161 8.06 8.84 18.43
CA LEU A 161 7.16 7.96 19.18
C LEU A 161 6.38 7.02 18.25
N ALA A 162 5.88 7.52 17.13
CA ALA A 162 5.15 6.71 16.15
C ALA A 162 6.02 5.59 15.57
N LEU A 163 7.26 5.91 15.20
CA LEU A 163 8.21 4.94 14.67
C LEU A 163 8.60 3.88 15.72
N ASP A 164 8.80 4.28 16.98
CA ASP A 164 9.07 3.36 18.08
C ASP A 164 7.90 2.39 18.34
N LEU A 165 6.65 2.87 18.25
CA LEU A 165 5.46 2.03 18.39
C LEU A 165 5.31 1.06 17.20
N LEU A 166 5.55 1.53 15.99
CA LEU A 166 5.49 0.71 14.78
C LEU A 166 6.58 -0.37 14.77
N ALA A 167 7.77 -0.07 15.24
CA ALA A 167 8.85 -1.05 15.37
C ALA A 167 8.51 -2.22 16.31
N GLN A 168 7.52 -2.05 17.21
CA GLN A 168 7.04 -3.08 18.13
C GLN A 168 5.79 -3.80 17.63
N SER A 169 5.28 -3.42 16.45
CA SER A 169 4.09 -4.02 15.83
C SER A 169 4.46 -5.09 14.79
N GLU A 170 3.46 -5.74 14.19
CA GLU A 170 3.61 -6.71 13.11
C GLU A 170 3.72 -6.06 11.72
N VAL A 171 4.06 -4.78 11.64
CA VAL A 171 4.24 -4.11 10.36
C VAL A 171 5.50 -4.61 9.64
N GLY A 172 5.33 -5.10 8.41
CA GLY A 172 6.44 -5.60 7.60
C GLY A 172 7.27 -4.49 6.94
N THR A 173 6.65 -3.34 6.61
CA THR A 173 7.32 -2.23 5.94
C THR A 173 6.70 -0.89 6.31
N ILE A 174 7.55 0.09 6.63
CA ILE A 174 7.14 1.48 6.90
C ILE A 174 7.62 2.34 5.74
N TYR A 175 6.69 2.99 5.03
CA TYR A 175 7.01 3.88 3.90
C TYR A 175 7.31 5.30 4.37
N LEU A 176 8.39 5.89 3.86
CA LEU A 176 8.62 7.33 3.93
C LEU A 176 7.85 8.00 2.78
N VAL A 177 6.82 8.78 3.11
CA VAL A 177 5.91 9.39 2.15
C VAL A 177 5.94 10.90 2.27
N ASP A 178 6.24 11.60 1.17
CA ASP A 178 6.07 13.05 1.04
C ASP A 178 4.73 13.37 0.36
N SER A 179 3.64 13.36 1.14
CA SER A 179 2.27 13.54 0.64
C SER A 179 2.03 14.88 -0.07
N TYR A 180 2.82 15.88 0.24
CA TYR A 180 2.66 17.24 -0.33
C TYR A 180 3.72 17.58 -1.38
N GLY A 181 4.73 16.72 -1.60
CA GLY A 181 5.85 17.03 -2.47
C GLY A 181 6.63 18.27 -2.00
N SER A 182 6.71 18.47 -0.68
CA SER A 182 7.21 19.71 -0.07
C SER A 182 8.56 19.54 0.65
N LEU A 183 9.08 18.32 0.72
CA LEU A 183 10.34 18.03 1.43
C LEU A 183 11.56 18.35 0.56
N TYR A 184 12.51 19.06 1.14
CA TYR A 184 13.82 19.29 0.54
C TYR A 184 14.78 18.11 0.83
N PRO A 185 15.86 17.94 0.03
CA PRO A 185 16.76 16.79 0.17
C PRO A 185 17.33 16.59 1.59
N GLU A 186 17.60 17.66 2.32
CA GLU A 186 18.12 17.61 3.70
C GLU A 186 17.07 17.04 4.67
N GLN A 187 15.79 17.41 4.47
CA GLN A 187 14.70 16.91 5.28
C GLN A 187 14.45 15.43 4.98
N ILE A 188 14.51 15.02 3.71
CA ILE A 188 14.39 13.61 3.31
C ILE A 188 15.49 12.77 3.94
N ARG A 189 16.77 13.22 3.92
CA ARG A 189 17.88 12.51 4.57
C ARG A 189 17.63 12.34 6.07
N ARG A 190 17.23 13.42 6.76
CA ARG A 190 16.95 13.39 8.19
C ARG A 190 15.79 12.43 8.53
N LEU A 191 14.73 12.43 7.72
CA LEU A 191 13.62 11.50 7.89
C LEU A 191 14.06 10.06 7.60
N ALA A 192 14.80 9.81 6.52
CA ALA A 192 15.32 8.49 6.20
C ALA A 192 16.18 7.93 7.35
N ASP A 193 17.05 8.76 7.96
CA ASP A 193 17.86 8.35 9.11
C ASP A 193 17.00 7.93 10.33
N LYS A 194 15.80 8.56 10.52
CA LYS A 194 14.87 8.17 11.58
C LYS A 194 14.19 6.82 11.27
N TYR A 195 13.70 6.66 10.05
CA TYR A 195 13.05 5.42 9.62
C TYR A 195 14.00 4.22 9.63
N LEU A 196 15.25 4.41 9.19
CA LEU A 196 16.28 3.35 9.19
C LEU A 196 16.69 2.89 10.58
N LYS A 197 16.50 3.70 11.63
CA LYS A 197 16.81 3.30 13.02
C LYS A 197 15.84 2.26 13.56
N VAL A 198 14.63 2.20 13.04
CA VAL A 198 13.58 1.28 13.48
C VAL A 198 13.35 0.13 12.49
N ALA A 199 14.06 0.14 11.37
CA ALA A 199 13.98 -0.90 10.34
C ALA A 199 14.66 -2.20 10.76
#